data_76ea8180a5b079ac6d293b7c03f554f9
#
_entry.id   76ea8180a5b079ac6d293b7c03f554f9
#
_cell.length_a   1.000
_cell.length_b   1.000
_cell.length_c   1.000
_cell.angle_alpha   90.00
_cell.angle_beta   90.00
_cell.angle_gamma   90.00
#
_symmetry.space_group_name_H-M   'P 1'
#
loop_
_entity.id
_entity.type
_entity.pdbx_description
1 polymer ?
#
loop_
_entity_poly.entity_id
_entity_poly.type
_entity_poly.pdbx_seq_one_letter_code
_entity_poly.pdbx_strand_id
1 'polypeptide(L)'
;WERWGFHRGKHYVIGIKPPKKLGWPDPVIPPSNWENTISFYNGSIGTIISQDRKGTSNSLSLDYLDIDEAKFIDFEQLKDETFPANRGNVNLFGQHYYHHGMLITSDMPVTKKGSWFLNYKKDCDPHLIEAISSLVVEEYDIRNRIKTSGHISLYAKRRLKEIGLLLAQLRSKALFYKEYSSVYNVEVLGMEFIKQMKRDLPALTFQTSIMCKRPSISLDGFYSNLRDVNLYSAPNLDYLDGLEYDVEKLQHVDSRMDADVDPDRPLCIAFDANALINWIAIGQDNLRGEARLLKSIFVKYEEKLPTLLDKFMAYYAYHRCKEVNFYYDSTFVGNNYALMNDDFHTFITNYLTDHGWYVNEVYLGNPMGHIEKMLLINRMFLGK
;
A
#
# COMPACT_ATOMS: atom_id res chain seq x y z
N TRP A 1 9.76 17.17 -19.12
CA TRP A 1 10.28 16.94 -20.48
C TRP A 1 10.72 18.25 -21.14
N GLU A 2 9.98 19.32 -21.00
CA GLU A 2 10.33 20.61 -21.61
C GLU A 2 11.66 21.18 -21.10
N ARG A 3 11.99 20.96 -19.82
CA ARG A 3 13.32 21.31 -19.26
C ARG A 3 14.47 20.56 -19.93
N TRP A 4 14.21 19.43 -20.56
CA TRP A 4 15.20 18.64 -21.28
C TRP A 4 15.13 18.86 -22.79
N GLY A 5 14.43 19.90 -23.24
CA GLY A 5 14.30 20.23 -24.65
C GLY A 5 13.27 19.42 -25.44
N PHE A 6 12.44 18.62 -24.75
CA PHE A 6 11.33 17.90 -25.39
C PHE A 6 10.05 18.75 -25.26
N HIS A 7 9.59 19.31 -26.38
CA HIS A 7 8.45 20.20 -26.42
C HIS A 7 7.23 19.51 -27.04
N ARG A 8 6.06 19.67 -26.41
CA ARG A 8 4.78 19.20 -26.93
C ARG A 8 4.50 19.86 -28.30
N GLY A 9 4.00 19.09 -29.24
CA GLY A 9 3.73 19.55 -30.61
C GLY A 9 4.94 19.62 -31.52
N LYS A 10 6.17 19.50 -30.99
CA LYS A 10 7.43 19.44 -31.76
C LYS A 10 8.10 18.07 -31.67
N HIS A 11 8.11 17.48 -30.49
CA HIS A 11 8.79 16.21 -30.25
C HIS A 11 7.83 15.09 -29.83
N TYR A 12 6.67 15.45 -29.25
CA TYR A 12 5.63 14.50 -28.87
C TYR A 12 4.25 15.13 -28.88
N VAL A 13 3.22 14.29 -29.03
CA VAL A 13 1.81 14.62 -28.80
C VAL A 13 1.16 13.57 -27.90
N ILE A 14 0.13 13.96 -27.15
CA ILE A 14 -0.54 13.09 -26.19
C ILE A 14 -2.04 13.06 -26.50
N GLY A 15 -2.62 11.87 -26.49
CA GLY A 15 -4.05 11.63 -26.57
C GLY A 15 -4.66 11.88 -27.97
N ILE A 16 -3.83 12.11 -28.99
CA ILE A 16 -4.29 12.38 -30.36
C ILE A 16 -3.34 11.73 -31.38
N LYS A 17 -3.88 11.41 -32.54
CA LYS A 17 -3.05 11.05 -33.69
C LYS A 17 -2.18 12.22 -34.09
N PRO A 18 -0.85 12.02 -34.36
CA PRO A 18 0.02 13.10 -34.82
C PRO A 18 -0.54 13.79 -36.07
N PRO A 19 -0.68 15.12 -36.05
CA PRO A 19 -1.13 15.86 -37.22
C PRO A 19 -0.17 15.65 -38.42
N LYS A 20 -0.70 15.41 -39.61
CA LYS A 20 0.11 15.18 -40.86
C LYS A 20 1.10 16.30 -41.13
N LYS A 21 0.82 17.54 -40.75
CA LYS A 21 1.71 18.70 -40.90
C LYS A 21 3.04 18.58 -40.16
N LEU A 22 3.14 17.67 -39.17
CA LEU A 22 4.39 17.44 -38.42
C LEU A 22 5.40 16.58 -39.24
N GLY A 23 4.94 15.87 -40.27
CA GLY A 23 5.82 15.03 -41.11
C GLY A 23 6.46 13.86 -40.37
N TRP A 24 5.88 13.44 -39.25
CA TRP A 24 6.42 12.32 -38.46
C TRP A 24 6.12 10.98 -39.15
N PRO A 25 7.00 9.99 -39.00
CA PRO A 25 6.73 8.64 -39.50
C PRO A 25 5.55 8.02 -38.72
N ASP A 26 4.76 7.21 -39.43
CA ASP A 26 3.72 6.42 -38.79
C ASP A 26 4.38 5.35 -37.88
N PRO A 27 3.73 5.01 -36.72
CA PRO A 27 4.21 3.93 -35.88
C PRO A 27 4.12 2.58 -36.63
N VAL A 28 5.04 1.66 -36.32
CA VAL A 28 5.09 0.32 -36.93
C VAL A 28 3.78 -0.43 -36.69
N ILE A 29 3.23 -0.32 -35.46
CA ILE A 29 1.91 -0.84 -35.12
C ILE A 29 1.10 0.33 -34.60
N PRO A 30 0.13 0.86 -35.38
CA PRO A 30 -0.69 1.96 -34.93
C PRO A 30 -1.63 1.49 -33.80
N PRO A 31 -1.86 2.33 -32.78
CA PRO A 31 -2.79 2.00 -31.73
C PRO A 31 -4.23 2.02 -32.25
N SER A 32 -5.08 1.17 -31.70
CA SER A 32 -6.52 1.17 -32.00
C SER A 32 -7.23 2.42 -31.52
N ASN A 33 -6.74 3.00 -30.39
CA ASN A 33 -7.20 4.27 -29.84
C ASN A 33 -6.01 5.12 -29.43
N TRP A 34 -6.03 6.40 -29.79
CA TRP A 34 -4.96 7.35 -29.50
C TRP A 34 -5.10 8.02 -28.14
N GLU A 35 -6.24 7.90 -27.50
CA GLU A 35 -6.57 8.62 -26.27
C GLU A 35 -5.57 8.38 -25.13
N ASN A 36 -5.11 7.12 -24.97
CA ASN A 36 -4.12 6.74 -23.94
C ASN A 36 -2.71 6.60 -24.51
N THR A 37 -2.38 7.34 -25.56
CA THR A 37 -1.13 7.18 -26.29
C THR A 37 -0.32 8.47 -26.28
N ILE A 38 0.99 8.32 -26.12
CA ILE A 38 1.98 9.35 -26.35
C ILE A 38 2.70 8.97 -27.64
N SER A 39 2.65 9.87 -28.63
CA SER A 39 3.33 9.66 -29.92
C SER A 39 4.54 10.57 -30.01
N PHE A 40 5.66 10.01 -30.44
CA PHE A 40 6.94 10.73 -30.58
C PHE A 40 7.29 11.02 -32.02
N TYR A 41 8.12 12.03 -32.24
CA TYR A 41 8.55 12.52 -33.55
C TYR A 41 9.30 11.45 -34.42
N ASN A 42 9.81 10.41 -33.80
CA ASN A 42 10.48 9.31 -34.46
C ASN A 42 9.57 8.12 -34.83
N GLY A 43 8.25 8.25 -34.61
CA GLY A 43 7.28 7.20 -34.86
C GLY A 43 7.12 6.18 -33.72
N SER A 44 7.88 6.30 -32.62
CA SER A 44 7.63 5.47 -31.44
C SER A 44 6.38 5.95 -30.69
N ILE A 45 5.73 5.03 -30.01
CA ILE A 45 4.54 5.30 -29.19
C ILE A 45 4.70 4.69 -27.81
N GLY A 46 4.16 5.37 -26.80
CA GLY A 46 3.93 4.83 -25.48
C GLY A 46 2.43 4.74 -25.22
N THR A 47 1.93 3.59 -24.79
CA THR A 47 0.52 3.39 -24.45
C THR A 47 0.39 3.19 -22.94
N ILE A 48 -0.49 3.95 -22.31
CA ILE A 48 -0.84 3.79 -20.89
C ILE A 48 -1.82 2.62 -20.79
N ILE A 49 -1.46 1.62 -19.98
CA ILE A 49 -2.27 0.44 -19.68
C ILE A 49 -2.73 0.54 -18.22
N SER A 50 -4.04 0.45 -17.98
CA SER A 50 -4.61 0.35 -16.63
C SER A 50 -4.94 -1.09 -16.31
N GLN A 51 -4.64 -1.54 -15.08
CA GLN A 51 -5.07 -2.85 -14.58
C GLN A 51 -6.50 -2.87 -14.02
N ASP A 52 -7.20 -1.74 -13.94
CA ASP A 52 -8.59 -1.69 -13.46
C ASP A 52 -9.56 -2.48 -14.36
N ARG A 53 -9.14 -2.70 -15.62
CA ARG A 53 -9.92 -3.47 -16.60
C ARG A 53 -9.10 -4.66 -17.08
N LYS A 54 -9.58 -5.86 -16.83
CA LYS A 54 -8.98 -7.09 -17.35
C LYS A 54 -8.99 -7.11 -18.88
N GLY A 55 -7.97 -7.70 -19.47
CA GLY A 55 -7.86 -7.92 -20.92
C GLY A 55 -7.35 -6.71 -21.72
N THR A 56 -7.00 -5.59 -21.10
CA THR A 56 -6.56 -4.37 -21.80
C THR A 56 -5.25 -4.54 -22.54
N SER A 57 -4.39 -5.43 -22.12
CA SER A 57 -3.08 -5.72 -22.74
C SER A 57 -3.04 -6.96 -23.64
N ASN A 58 -4.07 -7.80 -23.63
CA ASN A 58 -4.06 -9.11 -24.34
C ASN A 58 -3.85 -9.03 -25.85
N SER A 59 -4.29 -7.94 -26.49
CA SER A 59 -4.13 -7.75 -27.95
C SER A 59 -2.91 -6.93 -28.33
N LEU A 60 -2.11 -6.47 -27.36
CA LEU A 60 -0.96 -5.62 -27.62
C LEU A 60 0.28 -6.45 -27.97
N SER A 61 1.17 -5.82 -28.70
CA SER A 61 2.54 -6.31 -28.95
C SER A 61 3.50 -5.18 -28.59
N LEU A 62 4.14 -5.33 -27.44
CA LEU A 62 4.96 -4.30 -26.81
C LEU A 62 6.44 -4.67 -26.96
N ASP A 63 7.28 -3.68 -27.22
CA ASP A 63 8.73 -3.87 -27.30
C ASP A 63 9.42 -3.65 -25.95
N TYR A 64 8.75 -2.91 -25.05
CA TYR A 64 9.26 -2.54 -23.73
C TYR A 64 8.13 -2.26 -22.76
N LEU A 65 8.33 -2.56 -21.48
CA LEU A 65 7.39 -2.26 -20.40
C LEU A 65 8.02 -1.26 -19.42
N ASP A 66 7.25 -0.25 -19.05
CA ASP A 66 7.55 0.65 -17.94
C ASP A 66 6.44 0.51 -16.88
N ILE A 67 6.79 0.01 -15.71
CA ILE A 67 5.87 -0.31 -14.62
C ILE A 67 6.19 0.62 -13.48
N ASP A 68 5.35 1.63 -13.31
CA ASP A 68 5.47 2.58 -12.21
C ASP A 68 4.56 2.18 -11.06
N GLU A 69 4.98 2.52 -9.82
CA GLU A 69 4.29 2.20 -8.58
C GLU A 69 3.92 0.70 -8.45
N ALA A 70 4.89 -0.16 -8.77
CA ALA A 70 4.71 -1.62 -8.84
C ALA A 70 4.10 -2.25 -7.57
N LYS A 71 4.24 -1.62 -6.39
CA LYS A 71 3.61 -2.07 -5.13
C LYS A 71 2.08 -2.13 -5.17
N PHE A 72 1.44 -1.38 -6.09
CA PHE A 72 -0.01 -1.36 -6.25
C PHE A 72 -0.50 -2.28 -7.37
N ILE A 73 0.41 -2.78 -8.21
CA ILE A 73 0.10 -3.60 -9.37
C ILE A 73 -0.21 -5.04 -8.95
N ASP A 74 -1.27 -5.62 -9.51
CA ASP A 74 -1.59 -7.04 -9.35
C ASP A 74 -0.64 -7.89 -10.19
N PHE A 75 0.23 -8.65 -9.52
CA PHE A 75 1.26 -9.45 -10.18
C PHE A 75 0.70 -10.60 -11.01
N GLU A 76 -0.37 -11.25 -10.55
CA GLU A 76 -0.97 -12.37 -11.30
C GLU A 76 -1.58 -11.86 -12.59
N GLN A 77 -2.30 -10.74 -12.56
CA GLN A 77 -2.83 -10.12 -13.78
C GLN A 77 -1.70 -9.64 -14.71
N LEU A 78 -0.62 -9.07 -14.16
CA LEU A 78 0.53 -8.64 -14.93
C LEU A 78 1.18 -9.81 -15.67
N LYS A 79 1.34 -10.94 -14.95
CA LYS A 79 1.94 -12.18 -15.47
C LYS A 79 1.07 -12.85 -16.54
N ASP A 80 -0.25 -12.83 -16.35
CA ASP A 80 -1.18 -13.50 -17.27
C ASP A 80 -1.48 -12.68 -18.52
N GLU A 81 -1.50 -11.35 -18.42
CA GLU A 81 -1.94 -10.47 -19.51
C GLU A 81 -0.80 -9.63 -20.13
N THR A 82 -0.01 -8.94 -19.28
CA THR A 82 0.90 -7.89 -19.76
C THR A 82 2.29 -8.43 -20.15
N PHE A 83 2.83 -9.37 -19.36
CA PHE A 83 4.13 -9.97 -19.71
C PHE A 83 4.11 -10.73 -21.05
N PRO A 84 3.07 -11.53 -21.37
CA PRO A 84 2.95 -12.14 -22.67
C PRO A 84 2.82 -11.14 -23.84
N ALA A 85 2.31 -9.94 -23.58
CA ALA A 85 2.23 -8.87 -24.58
C ALA A 85 3.61 -8.24 -24.90
N ASN A 86 4.60 -8.35 -24.00
CA ASN A 86 5.98 -7.85 -24.18
C ASN A 86 6.80 -8.77 -25.11
N ARG A 87 6.26 -9.08 -26.27
CA ARG A 87 6.89 -9.91 -27.29
C ARG A 87 7.50 -9.11 -28.45
N GLY A 88 7.04 -7.87 -28.62
CA GLY A 88 7.54 -6.88 -29.56
C GLY A 88 7.63 -7.32 -31.02
N ASN A 89 8.26 -6.48 -31.81
CA ASN A 89 8.55 -6.78 -33.20
C ASN A 89 10.02 -7.25 -33.36
N VAL A 90 10.23 -8.56 -33.22
CA VAL A 90 11.57 -9.21 -33.32
C VAL A 90 12.30 -8.90 -34.60
N ASN A 91 11.58 -8.82 -35.75
CA ASN A 91 12.22 -8.57 -37.06
C ASN A 91 12.83 -7.17 -37.16
N LEU A 92 12.24 -6.19 -36.47
CA LEU A 92 12.73 -4.81 -36.50
C LEU A 92 13.65 -4.48 -35.33
N PHE A 93 13.30 -4.94 -34.12
CA PHE A 93 13.95 -4.51 -32.89
C PHE A 93 14.68 -5.62 -32.13
N GLY A 94 14.58 -6.88 -32.55
CA GLY A 94 15.15 -8.04 -31.86
C GLY A 94 16.67 -7.98 -31.61
N GLN A 95 17.41 -7.14 -32.36
CA GLN A 95 18.84 -6.90 -32.14
C GLN A 95 19.09 -5.78 -31.09
N HIS A 96 18.05 -5.05 -30.67
CA HIS A 96 18.21 -3.95 -29.75
C HIS A 96 18.07 -4.45 -28.29
N TYR A 97 19.00 -4.07 -27.43
CA TYR A 97 19.08 -4.56 -26.06
C TYR A 97 17.91 -4.12 -25.17
N TYR A 98 17.11 -3.14 -25.59
CA TYR A 98 15.86 -2.78 -24.90
C TYR A 98 14.67 -3.65 -25.30
N HIS A 99 14.79 -4.39 -26.40
CA HIS A 99 13.71 -5.28 -26.85
C HIS A 99 13.43 -6.36 -25.80
N HIS A 100 12.16 -6.59 -25.47
CA HIS A 100 11.72 -7.38 -24.31
C HIS A 100 12.17 -6.82 -22.96
N GLY A 101 12.70 -5.59 -22.91
CA GLY A 101 13.12 -4.96 -21.68
C GLY A 101 11.94 -4.57 -20.78
N MET A 102 12.26 -4.37 -19.52
CA MET A 102 11.28 -3.93 -18.52
C MET A 102 11.97 -3.03 -17.50
N LEU A 103 11.34 -1.91 -17.18
CA LEU A 103 11.67 -1.07 -16.04
C LEU A 103 10.57 -1.18 -14.99
N ILE A 104 10.95 -1.43 -13.75
CA ILE A 104 10.02 -1.47 -12.62
C ILE A 104 10.49 -0.45 -11.60
N THR A 105 9.62 0.49 -11.27
CA THR A 105 9.84 1.49 -10.24
C THR A 105 8.77 1.42 -9.16
N SER A 106 9.16 1.61 -7.92
CA SER A 106 8.22 1.62 -6.78
C SER A 106 8.88 2.10 -5.51
N ASP A 107 8.08 2.62 -4.60
CA ASP A 107 8.45 2.69 -3.20
C ASP A 107 8.52 1.30 -2.57
N MET A 108 9.13 1.23 -1.38
CA MET A 108 9.21 -0.02 -0.62
C MET A 108 7.82 -0.50 -0.20
N PRO A 109 7.41 -1.72 -0.58
CA PRO A 109 6.09 -2.25 -0.27
C PRO A 109 5.95 -2.61 1.22
N VAL A 110 4.72 -2.51 1.72
CA VAL A 110 4.35 -2.86 3.09
C VAL A 110 3.47 -4.12 3.16
N THR A 111 3.03 -4.64 2.01
CA THR A 111 2.19 -5.83 1.92
C THR A 111 2.89 -6.94 1.13
N LYS A 112 2.57 -8.20 1.42
CA LYS A 112 3.06 -9.36 0.68
C LYS A 112 2.66 -9.28 -0.81
N LYS A 113 1.42 -8.90 -1.09
CA LYS A 113 0.92 -8.75 -2.46
C LYS A 113 1.73 -7.72 -3.25
N GLY A 114 2.09 -6.59 -2.62
CA GLY A 114 2.88 -5.54 -3.27
C GLY A 114 4.39 -5.82 -3.32
N SER A 115 4.89 -6.89 -2.70
CA SER A 115 6.34 -7.16 -2.58
C SER A 115 6.93 -8.03 -3.69
N TRP A 116 6.15 -8.42 -4.68
CA TRP A 116 6.52 -9.35 -5.73
C TRP A 116 7.81 -8.98 -6.48
N PHE A 117 8.02 -7.71 -6.78
CA PHE A 117 9.19 -7.22 -7.52
C PHE A 117 10.49 -7.26 -6.70
N LEU A 118 10.42 -7.35 -5.36
CA LEU A 118 11.60 -7.50 -4.52
C LEU A 118 12.32 -8.84 -4.75
N ASN A 119 11.63 -9.82 -5.30
CA ASN A 119 12.22 -11.13 -5.63
C ASN A 119 13.28 -11.03 -6.72
N TYR A 120 13.18 -10.06 -7.62
CA TYR A 120 14.20 -9.85 -8.68
C TYR A 120 15.59 -9.51 -8.13
N LYS A 121 15.69 -9.11 -6.85
CA LYS A 121 16.99 -8.93 -6.20
C LYS A 121 17.86 -10.20 -6.24
N LYS A 122 17.22 -11.38 -6.18
CA LYS A 122 17.91 -12.68 -6.17
C LYS A 122 18.51 -13.01 -7.55
N ASP A 123 17.93 -12.47 -8.59
CA ASP A 123 18.32 -12.72 -10.00
C ASP A 123 19.31 -11.66 -10.52
N CYS A 124 19.63 -10.66 -9.70
CA CYS A 124 20.63 -9.65 -10.02
C CYS A 124 22.03 -10.22 -9.80
N ASP A 125 22.79 -10.40 -10.88
CA ASP A 125 24.19 -10.81 -10.84
C ASP A 125 25.12 -9.58 -10.70
N PRO A 126 25.75 -9.35 -9.53
CA PRO A 126 26.62 -8.20 -9.30
C PRO A 126 27.83 -8.17 -10.26
N HIS A 127 28.39 -9.32 -10.63
CA HIS A 127 29.56 -9.39 -11.52
C HIS A 127 29.19 -8.98 -12.96
N LEU A 128 28.00 -9.39 -13.41
CA LEU A 128 27.48 -8.97 -14.70
C LEU A 128 27.23 -7.46 -14.75
N ILE A 129 26.68 -6.91 -13.70
CA ILE A 129 26.44 -5.46 -13.56
C ILE A 129 27.74 -4.68 -13.51
N GLU A 130 28.76 -5.18 -12.81
CA GLU A 130 30.09 -4.57 -12.75
C GLU A 130 30.78 -4.58 -14.12
N ALA A 131 30.72 -5.70 -14.86
CA ALA A 131 31.25 -5.79 -16.19
C ALA A 131 30.58 -4.79 -17.16
N ILE A 132 29.24 -4.67 -17.12
CA ILE A 132 28.50 -3.67 -17.89
C ILE A 132 28.95 -2.26 -17.52
N SER A 133 29.04 -1.95 -16.22
CA SER A 133 29.43 -0.63 -15.71
C SER A 133 30.83 -0.25 -16.19
N SER A 134 31.80 -1.18 -16.16
CA SER A 134 33.18 -0.97 -16.64
C SER A 134 33.22 -0.65 -18.12
N LEU A 135 32.44 -1.38 -18.92
CA LEU A 135 32.36 -1.12 -20.38
C LEU A 135 31.70 0.23 -20.69
N VAL A 136 30.68 0.63 -19.92
CA VAL A 136 30.03 1.94 -20.06
C VAL A 136 30.99 3.08 -19.73
N VAL A 137 31.76 2.94 -18.65
CA VAL A 137 32.80 3.94 -18.31
C VAL A 137 33.86 4.03 -19.40
N GLU A 138 34.34 2.89 -19.92
CA GLU A 138 35.29 2.90 -21.02
C GLU A 138 34.72 3.56 -22.29
N GLU A 139 33.46 3.25 -22.62
CA GLU A 139 32.76 3.92 -23.74
C GLU A 139 32.69 5.44 -23.54
N TYR A 140 32.32 5.87 -22.36
CA TYR A 140 32.25 7.29 -22.01
C TYR A 140 33.60 7.98 -22.17
N ASP A 141 34.66 7.38 -21.65
CA ASP A 141 36.03 7.94 -21.73
C ASP A 141 36.51 8.05 -23.17
N ILE A 142 36.23 7.04 -24.00
CA ILE A 142 36.59 7.10 -25.45
C ILE A 142 35.80 8.22 -26.13
N ARG A 143 34.49 8.34 -25.87
CA ARG A 143 33.67 9.39 -26.46
C ARG A 143 34.07 10.80 -25.99
N ASN A 144 34.48 10.97 -24.74
CA ASN A 144 35.00 12.23 -24.24
C ASN A 144 36.33 12.62 -24.91
N ARG A 145 37.25 11.68 -25.06
CA ARG A 145 38.51 11.93 -25.79
C ARG A 145 38.27 12.35 -27.24
N ILE A 146 37.33 11.70 -27.92
CA ILE A 146 36.92 12.07 -29.30
C ILE A 146 36.34 13.50 -29.29
N LYS A 147 35.48 13.84 -28.34
CA LYS A 147 34.83 15.17 -28.21
C LYS A 147 35.90 16.26 -27.98
N THR A 148 36.89 15.99 -27.12
CA THR A 148 37.95 16.94 -26.79
C THR A 148 38.96 17.11 -27.92
N SER A 149 39.34 16.03 -28.62
CA SER A 149 40.32 16.07 -29.70
C SER A 149 39.75 16.47 -31.08
N GLY A 150 38.41 16.39 -31.24
CA GLY A 150 37.74 16.60 -32.52
C GLY A 150 38.03 15.53 -33.56
N HIS A 151 38.78 14.46 -33.22
CA HIS A 151 39.23 13.42 -34.15
C HIS A 151 38.90 12.01 -33.64
N ILE A 152 38.43 11.15 -34.57
CA ILE A 152 38.17 9.73 -34.30
C ILE A 152 39.28 8.87 -34.88
N SER A 153 40.10 8.25 -34.02
CA SER A 153 41.10 7.27 -34.47
C SER A 153 40.43 5.97 -34.92
N LEU A 154 41.12 5.23 -35.79
CA LEU A 154 40.65 3.92 -36.25
C LEU A 154 40.50 2.93 -35.06
N TYR A 155 41.40 3.01 -34.09
CA TYR A 155 41.31 2.23 -32.85
C TYR A 155 40.03 2.56 -32.07
N ALA A 156 39.75 3.84 -31.80
CA ALA A 156 38.55 4.28 -31.09
C ALA A 156 37.27 3.81 -31.80
N LYS A 157 37.22 3.89 -33.12
CA LYS A 157 36.08 3.42 -33.92
C LYS A 157 35.84 1.90 -33.76
N ARG A 158 36.92 1.11 -33.82
CA ARG A 158 36.87 -0.36 -33.65
C ARG A 158 36.43 -0.71 -32.22
N ARG A 159 37.05 -0.08 -31.21
CA ARG A 159 36.78 -0.37 -29.82
C ARG A 159 35.34 0.00 -29.42
N LEU A 160 34.79 1.15 -29.86
CA LEU A 160 33.40 1.51 -29.66
C LEU A 160 32.42 0.50 -30.27
N LYS A 161 32.75 -0.03 -31.46
CA LYS A 161 31.94 -1.08 -32.10
C LYS A 161 31.97 -2.38 -31.27
N GLU A 162 33.14 -2.79 -30.80
CA GLU A 162 33.31 -3.97 -29.96
C GLU A 162 32.56 -3.82 -28.62
N ILE A 163 32.71 -2.67 -27.89
CA ILE A 163 32.00 -2.37 -26.68
C ILE A 163 30.50 -2.42 -26.92
N GLY A 164 30.00 -1.85 -28.03
CA GLY A 164 28.58 -1.88 -28.34
C GLY A 164 28.03 -3.30 -28.51
N LEU A 165 28.77 -4.20 -29.16
CA LEU A 165 28.37 -5.61 -29.26
C LEU A 165 28.41 -6.35 -27.95
N LEU A 166 29.44 -6.14 -27.13
CA LEU A 166 29.56 -6.73 -25.79
C LEU A 166 28.44 -6.24 -24.87
N LEU A 167 28.17 -4.93 -24.84
CA LEU A 167 27.08 -4.35 -24.08
C LEU A 167 25.70 -4.91 -24.48
N ALA A 168 25.45 -5.08 -25.78
CA ALA A 168 24.21 -5.68 -26.27
C ALA A 168 24.03 -7.11 -25.74
N GLN A 169 25.10 -7.93 -25.80
CA GLN A 169 25.10 -9.31 -25.33
C GLN A 169 24.93 -9.39 -23.78
N LEU A 170 25.64 -8.56 -23.03
CA LEU A 170 25.57 -8.58 -21.57
C LEU A 170 24.23 -8.04 -21.06
N ARG A 171 23.75 -6.94 -21.64
CA ARG A 171 22.47 -6.30 -21.25
C ARG A 171 21.25 -7.17 -21.56
N SER A 172 21.30 -8.00 -22.63
CA SER A 172 20.19 -8.92 -22.92
C SER A 172 19.99 -10.00 -21.87
N LYS A 173 20.96 -10.23 -20.98
CA LYS A 173 20.93 -11.23 -19.90
C LYS A 173 20.91 -10.59 -18.52
N ALA A 174 21.15 -9.28 -18.44
CA ALA A 174 21.31 -8.59 -17.17
C ALA A 174 19.97 -8.20 -16.57
N LEU A 175 19.86 -8.43 -15.27
CA LEU A 175 18.85 -7.83 -14.42
C LEU A 175 19.55 -6.88 -13.45
N PHE A 176 19.17 -5.62 -13.47
CA PHE A 176 19.66 -4.61 -12.54
C PHE A 176 18.63 -4.41 -11.43
N TYR A 177 19.06 -4.51 -10.18
CA TYR A 177 18.23 -4.22 -9.02
C TYR A 177 18.97 -3.27 -8.06
N LYS A 178 18.31 -2.21 -7.64
CA LYS A 178 18.87 -1.28 -6.67
C LYS A 178 17.80 -0.65 -5.80
N GLU A 179 18.12 -0.45 -4.52
CA GLU A 179 17.30 0.27 -3.54
C GLU A 179 17.98 1.62 -3.24
N TYR A 180 17.26 2.72 -3.44
CA TYR A 180 17.75 4.07 -3.18
C TYR A 180 16.81 4.82 -2.25
N SER A 181 17.34 5.41 -1.19
CA SER A 181 16.57 6.37 -0.39
C SER A 181 16.61 7.76 -1.04
N SER A 182 15.62 8.60 -0.73
CA SER A 182 15.60 10.00 -1.19
C SER A 182 16.82 10.81 -0.70
N VAL A 183 17.53 10.31 0.30
CA VAL A 183 18.78 10.93 0.78
C VAL A 183 19.88 10.94 -0.28
N TYR A 184 19.91 9.96 -1.18
CA TYR A 184 20.85 9.95 -2.32
C TYR A 184 20.62 11.11 -3.30
N ASN A 185 19.43 11.72 -3.27
CA ASN A 185 19.07 12.86 -4.11
C ASN A 185 18.98 14.18 -3.31
N VAL A 186 19.61 14.24 -2.15
CA VAL A 186 19.53 15.39 -1.24
C VAL A 186 20.09 16.68 -1.85
N GLU A 187 21.07 16.57 -2.75
CA GLU A 187 21.62 17.73 -3.48
C GLU A 187 20.56 18.45 -4.33
N VAL A 188 19.58 17.73 -4.84
CA VAL A 188 18.47 18.27 -5.64
C VAL A 188 17.26 18.62 -4.77
N LEU A 189 16.89 17.73 -3.85
CA LEU A 189 15.70 17.88 -3.00
C LEU A 189 15.91 18.86 -1.84
N GLY A 190 17.15 18.96 -1.33
CA GLY A 190 17.48 19.69 -0.12
C GLY A 190 17.18 18.90 1.16
N MET A 191 17.96 19.13 2.20
CA MET A 191 17.78 18.49 3.51
C MET A 191 16.45 18.91 4.18
N GLU A 192 15.99 20.12 3.91
CA GLU A 192 14.72 20.62 4.47
C GLU A 192 13.51 19.81 3.96
N PHE A 193 13.53 19.35 2.71
CA PHE A 193 12.51 18.44 2.19
C PHE A 193 12.46 17.14 3.02
N ILE A 194 13.61 16.52 3.30
CA ILE A 194 13.68 15.29 4.10
C ILE A 194 13.15 15.51 5.51
N LYS A 195 13.52 16.63 6.15
CA LYS A 195 13.02 16.99 7.49
C LYS A 195 11.51 17.24 7.49
N GLN A 196 11.01 17.94 6.46
CA GLN A 196 9.58 18.18 6.30
C GLN A 196 8.82 16.86 6.14
N MET A 197 9.25 15.97 5.24
CA MET A 197 8.64 14.65 5.07
C MET A 197 8.64 13.81 6.35
N LYS A 198 9.73 13.91 7.14
CA LYS A 198 9.80 13.23 8.45
C LYS A 198 8.75 13.74 9.44
N ARG A 199 8.41 15.03 9.38
CA ARG A 199 7.42 15.66 10.26
C ARG A 199 5.99 15.39 9.79
N ASP A 200 5.77 15.44 8.47
CA ASP A 200 4.44 15.47 7.89
C ASP A 200 3.89 14.07 7.56
N LEU A 201 4.78 13.08 7.34
CA LEU A 201 4.38 11.72 7.01
C LEU A 201 4.33 10.80 8.23
N PRO A 202 3.40 9.83 8.25
CA PRO A 202 3.43 8.73 9.20
C PRO A 202 4.81 8.04 9.18
N ALA A 203 5.29 7.60 10.35
CA ALA A 203 6.63 7.05 10.51
C ALA A 203 6.95 5.89 9.53
N LEU A 204 5.95 5.04 9.26
CA LEU A 204 6.13 3.96 8.28
C LEU A 204 6.28 4.49 6.87
N THR A 205 5.38 5.38 6.43
CA THR A 205 5.43 5.97 5.10
C THR A 205 6.77 6.69 4.88
N PHE A 206 7.24 7.42 5.88
CA PHE A 206 8.58 8.02 5.84
C PHE A 206 9.68 6.95 5.66
N GLN A 207 9.61 5.86 6.43
CA GLN A 207 10.62 4.79 6.32
C GLN A 207 10.58 4.06 4.98
N THR A 208 9.40 3.77 4.45
CA THR A 208 9.25 3.01 3.20
C THR A 208 9.44 3.88 1.96
N SER A 209 8.78 5.04 1.88
CA SER A 209 8.78 5.88 0.67
C SER A 209 9.97 6.84 0.61
N ILE A 210 10.43 7.38 1.74
CA ILE A 210 11.56 8.33 1.75
C ILE A 210 12.89 7.64 2.01
N MET A 211 12.93 6.74 2.99
CA MET A 211 14.17 6.08 3.42
C MET A 211 14.42 4.74 2.70
N CYS A 212 13.47 4.26 1.90
CA CYS A 212 13.54 2.99 1.18
C CYS A 212 13.86 1.79 2.09
N LYS A 213 13.35 1.82 3.34
CA LYS A 213 13.58 0.75 4.32
C LYS A 213 12.48 -0.29 4.22
N ARG A 214 12.88 -1.56 4.20
CA ARG A 214 11.93 -2.66 4.29
C ARG A 214 11.29 -2.67 5.66
N PRO A 215 9.96 -2.78 5.77
CA PRO A 215 9.32 -2.95 7.07
C PRO A 215 9.77 -4.27 7.70
N SER A 216 10.05 -4.25 9.00
CA SER A 216 10.49 -5.42 9.77
C SER A 216 9.35 -6.36 10.17
N ILE A 217 8.16 -6.16 9.61
CA ILE A 217 6.94 -6.89 9.96
C ILE A 217 6.75 -8.06 9.00
N SER A 218 6.41 -9.23 9.55
CA SER A 218 5.99 -10.37 8.73
C SER A 218 4.76 -9.98 7.91
N LEU A 219 4.83 -10.19 6.60
CA LEU A 219 3.79 -9.80 5.64
C LEU A 219 2.66 -10.85 5.50
N ASP A 220 2.64 -11.87 6.37
CA ASP A 220 1.79 -13.06 6.24
C ASP A 220 0.45 -12.97 6.97
N GLY A 221 -0.14 -11.80 7.09
CA GLY A 221 -1.46 -11.61 7.67
C GLY A 221 -1.65 -10.24 8.31
N PHE A 222 -2.90 -9.85 8.54
CA PHE A 222 -3.21 -8.56 9.15
C PHE A 222 -2.68 -8.47 10.59
N TYR A 223 -2.75 -9.58 11.34
CA TYR A 223 -2.29 -9.70 12.72
C TYR A 223 -1.07 -10.64 12.83
N SER A 224 -0.06 -10.43 12.02
CA SER A 224 1.12 -11.31 11.92
C SER A 224 1.92 -11.48 13.21
N ASN A 225 1.78 -10.55 14.16
CA ASN A 225 2.44 -10.60 15.46
C ASN A 225 1.53 -11.07 16.60
N LEU A 226 0.27 -11.43 16.30
CA LEU A 226 -0.62 -12.05 17.28
C LEU A 226 -0.06 -13.42 17.68
N ARG A 227 0.14 -13.63 18.98
CA ARG A 227 0.69 -14.84 19.58
C ARG A 227 -0.22 -15.29 20.71
N ASP A 228 -0.05 -16.54 21.14
CA ASP A 228 -0.80 -17.09 22.27
C ASP A 228 -0.67 -16.26 23.55
N VAL A 229 0.48 -15.61 23.76
CA VAL A 229 0.69 -14.70 24.90
C VAL A 229 -0.16 -13.42 24.86
N ASN A 230 -0.70 -13.07 23.70
CA ASN A 230 -1.63 -11.95 23.53
C ASN A 230 -3.09 -12.37 23.77
N LEU A 231 -3.34 -13.68 23.84
CA LEU A 231 -4.65 -14.25 24.12
C LEU A 231 -4.69 -14.68 25.56
N TYR A 232 -5.80 -14.39 26.22
CA TYR A 232 -6.00 -14.80 27.59
C TYR A 232 -7.45 -15.18 27.83
N SER A 233 -7.68 -15.94 28.87
CA SER A 233 -9.00 -16.26 29.38
C SER A 233 -8.99 -15.97 30.87
N ALA A 234 -9.94 -15.18 31.31
CA ALA A 234 -10.03 -14.75 32.70
C ALA A 234 -11.45 -15.00 33.26
N PRO A 235 -11.88 -16.26 33.41
CA PRO A 235 -13.14 -16.58 34.06
C PRO A 235 -13.09 -16.25 35.54
N ASN A 236 -14.17 -15.66 36.07
CA ASN A 236 -14.32 -15.46 37.49
C ASN A 236 -14.84 -16.74 38.14
N LEU A 237 -13.91 -17.59 38.57
CA LEU A 237 -14.21 -18.90 39.12
C LEU A 237 -15.02 -18.79 40.42
N ASP A 238 -14.72 -17.85 41.30
CA ASP A 238 -15.43 -17.65 42.53
C ASP A 238 -16.91 -17.32 42.28
N TYR A 239 -17.18 -16.49 41.28
CA TYR A 239 -18.56 -16.17 40.90
C TYR A 239 -19.25 -17.37 40.23
N LEU A 240 -18.57 -18.10 39.34
CA LEU A 240 -19.12 -19.26 38.65
C LEU A 240 -19.41 -20.41 39.60
N ASP A 241 -18.52 -20.68 40.55
CA ASP A 241 -18.74 -21.70 41.62
C ASP A 241 -19.91 -21.33 42.53
N GLY A 242 -20.10 -20.04 42.80
CA GLY A 242 -21.25 -19.54 43.58
C GLY A 242 -22.61 -19.70 42.87
N LEU A 243 -22.63 -19.99 41.57
CA LEU A 243 -23.86 -20.32 40.84
C LEU A 243 -24.30 -21.78 40.99
N GLU A 244 -23.53 -22.61 41.69
CA GLU A 244 -23.84 -24.03 42.02
C GLU A 244 -24.24 -24.86 40.77
N TYR A 245 -23.70 -24.58 39.61
CA TYR A 245 -24.05 -25.21 38.34
C TYR A 245 -25.54 -25.11 37.95
N ASP A 246 -26.26 -24.13 38.45
CA ASP A 246 -27.62 -23.83 38.08
C ASP A 246 -27.72 -23.43 36.60
N VAL A 247 -28.33 -24.32 35.80
CA VAL A 247 -28.40 -24.16 34.34
C VAL A 247 -29.18 -22.91 33.94
N GLU A 248 -30.19 -22.51 34.69
CA GLU A 248 -30.96 -21.29 34.39
C GLU A 248 -30.14 -20.03 34.65
N LYS A 249 -29.35 -19.99 35.73
CA LYS A 249 -28.45 -18.86 36.03
C LYS A 249 -27.28 -18.81 35.04
N LEU A 250 -26.74 -19.94 34.58
CA LEU A 250 -25.67 -20.01 33.59
C LEU A 250 -26.12 -19.58 32.18
N GLN A 251 -27.44 -19.55 31.91
CA GLN A 251 -27.95 -19.01 30.63
C GLN A 251 -27.89 -17.49 30.57
N HIS A 252 -27.84 -16.81 31.70
CA HIS A 252 -27.75 -15.35 31.80
C HIS A 252 -26.28 -14.91 31.94
N VAL A 253 -25.59 -14.84 30.83
CA VAL A 253 -24.16 -14.44 30.74
C VAL A 253 -24.05 -12.92 30.97
N ASP A 254 -23.32 -12.50 31.99
CA ASP A 254 -22.99 -11.11 32.23
C ASP A 254 -21.52 -10.89 32.65
N SER A 255 -21.11 -9.62 32.79
CA SER A 255 -19.74 -9.23 33.07
C SER A 255 -19.14 -9.70 34.39
N ARG A 256 -19.95 -10.23 35.32
CA ARG A 256 -19.45 -10.81 36.59
C ARG A 256 -18.73 -12.14 36.36
N MET A 257 -18.96 -12.78 35.20
CA MET A 257 -18.28 -14.01 34.81
C MET A 257 -16.84 -13.76 34.38
N ASP A 258 -16.45 -12.53 34.11
CA ASP A 258 -15.12 -12.14 33.62
C ASP A 258 -14.31 -11.53 34.78
N ALA A 259 -13.22 -12.20 35.19
CA ALA A 259 -12.35 -11.75 36.29
C ALA A 259 -11.47 -10.54 35.92
N ASP A 260 -11.31 -10.25 34.64
CA ASP A 260 -10.48 -9.15 34.12
C ASP A 260 -11.22 -7.85 33.94
N VAL A 261 -12.55 -7.82 34.13
CA VAL A 261 -13.36 -6.62 34.11
C VAL A 261 -13.24 -5.92 35.45
N ASP A 262 -12.72 -4.70 35.48
CA ASP A 262 -12.76 -3.84 36.67
C ASP A 262 -14.10 -3.08 36.71
N PRO A 263 -15.00 -3.45 37.60
CA PRO A 263 -16.36 -2.87 37.62
C PRO A 263 -16.41 -1.41 38.09
N ASP A 264 -15.32 -0.87 38.63
CA ASP A 264 -15.24 0.49 39.17
C ASP A 264 -14.58 1.48 38.21
N ARG A 265 -14.20 1.02 37.01
CA ARG A 265 -13.54 1.86 36.00
C ARG A 265 -14.40 1.99 34.74
N PRO A 266 -14.27 3.12 33.98
CA PRO A 266 -14.94 3.30 32.70
C PRO A 266 -14.60 2.19 31.71
N LEU A 267 -15.55 1.86 30.82
CA LEU A 267 -15.36 1.00 29.68
C LEU A 267 -14.95 1.85 28.46
N CYS A 268 -14.06 1.32 27.63
CA CYS A 268 -13.73 1.87 26.32
C CYS A 268 -14.56 1.16 25.27
N ILE A 269 -15.31 1.89 24.46
CA ILE A 269 -16.16 1.31 23.41
C ILE A 269 -15.86 1.92 22.05
N ALA A 270 -15.90 1.08 21.02
CA ALA A 270 -15.84 1.48 19.62
C ALA A 270 -16.78 0.62 18.78
N PHE A 271 -17.35 1.18 17.72
CA PHE A 271 -18.33 0.51 16.90
C PHE A 271 -17.84 0.34 15.45
N ASP A 272 -18.32 -0.73 14.81
CA ASP A 272 -18.34 -0.89 13.37
C ASP A 272 -19.81 -1.09 12.95
N ALA A 273 -20.38 -0.06 12.32
CA ALA A 273 -21.79 -0.02 11.94
C ALA A 273 -21.92 -0.09 10.42
N ASN A 274 -22.61 -1.13 9.93
CA ASN A 274 -22.94 -1.28 8.53
C ASN A 274 -24.34 -1.89 8.33
N ALA A 275 -24.79 -2.00 7.10
CA ALA A 275 -26.14 -2.45 6.78
C ALA A 275 -26.45 -3.91 7.19
N LEU A 276 -25.43 -4.76 7.30
CA LEU A 276 -25.59 -6.21 7.51
C LEU A 276 -25.21 -6.64 8.93
N ILE A 277 -24.22 -5.99 9.54
CA ILE A 277 -23.71 -6.31 10.88
C ILE A 277 -23.41 -5.01 11.60
N ASN A 278 -23.87 -4.89 12.84
CA ASN A 278 -23.43 -3.86 13.75
C ASN A 278 -22.64 -4.53 14.88
N TRP A 279 -21.48 -4.00 15.16
CA TRP A 279 -20.52 -4.58 16.09
C TRP A 279 -19.99 -3.55 17.08
N ILE A 280 -19.82 -3.95 18.34
CA ILE A 280 -19.17 -3.17 19.38
C ILE A 280 -17.96 -3.95 19.91
N ALA A 281 -16.82 -3.29 20.00
CA ALA A 281 -15.64 -3.74 20.69
C ALA A 281 -15.57 -3.03 22.05
N ILE A 282 -15.39 -3.79 23.12
CA ILE A 282 -15.36 -3.28 24.48
C ILE A 282 -14.01 -3.61 25.10
N GLY A 283 -13.35 -2.64 25.68
CA GLY A 283 -12.05 -2.79 26.32
C GLY A 283 -11.92 -1.96 27.60
N GLN A 284 -10.85 -2.21 28.30
CA GLN A 284 -10.33 -1.36 29.38
C GLN A 284 -8.82 -1.32 29.29
N ASP A 285 -8.21 -0.21 29.60
CA ASP A 285 -6.80 -0.12 29.91
C ASP A 285 -6.56 -0.41 31.39
N ASN A 286 -5.46 -1.05 31.72
CA ASN A 286 -5.07 -1.22 33.10
C ASN A 286 -4.17 -0.06 33.57
N LEU A 287 -3.89 -0.01 34.89
CA LEU A 287 -3.00 1.00 35.49
C LEU A 287 -1.55 0.96 34.96
N ARG A 288 -1.17 -0.11 34.23
CA ARG A 288 0.16 -0.29 33.61
C ARG A 288 0.21 0.17 32.16
N GLY A 289 -0.91 0.70 31.62
CA GLY A 289 -1.01 1.13 30.22
C GLY A 289 -1.19 -0.03 29.22
N GLU A 290 -1.57 -1.22 29.68
CA GLU A 290 -1.93 -2.34 28.81
C GLU A 290 -3.37 -2.19 28.35
N ALA A 291 -3.59 -2.15 27.04
CA ALA A 291 -4.93 -2.17 26.46
C ALA A 291 -5.45 -3.62 26.43
N ARG A 292 -6.62 -3.83 27.02
CA ARG A 292 -7.28 -5.14 27.05
C ARG A 292 -8.58 -5.09 26.26
N LEU A 293 -8.75 -5.98 25.31
CA LEU A 293 -10.02 -6.22 24.63
C LEU A 293 -10.79 -7.25 25.45
N LEU A 294 -11.84 -6.82 26.12
CA LEU A 294 -12.61 -7.65 27.05
C LEU A 294 -13.67 -8.47 26.32
N LYS A 295 -14.44 -7.79 25.46
CA LYS A 295 -15.62 -8.39 24.85
C LYS A 295 -15.88 -7.80 23.47
N SER A 296 -16.52 -8.61 22.66
CA SER A 296 -17.03 -8.23 21.36
C SER A 296 -18.48 -8.72 21.26
N ILE A 297 -19.40 -7.80 20.98
CA ILE A 297 -20.82 -8.09 20.83
C ILE A 297 -21.26 -7.63 19.43
N PHE A 298 -22.12 -8.38 18.78
CA PHE A 298 -22.63 -8.02 17.46
C PHE A 298 -24.08 -8.42 17.28
N VAL A 299 -24.74 -7.75 16.33
CA VAL A 299 -26.06 -8.09 15.82
C VAL A 299 -26.01 -8.19 14.30
N LYS A 300 -26.79 -9.11 13.73
CA LYS A 300 -26.88 -9.30 12.27
C LYS A 300 -28.15 -8.64 11.74
N TYR A 301 -28.26 -8.60 10.41
CA TYR A 301 -29.43 -8.10 9.68
C TYR A 301 -30.77 -8.55 10.33
N GLU A 302 -31.70 -7.64 10.38
CA GLU A 302 -32.96 -7.53 11.10
C GLU A 302 -32.82 -6.99 12.54
N GLU A 303 -31.76 -7.32 13.28
CA GLU A 303 -31.43 -6.61 14.51
C GLU A 303 -30.61 -5.36 14.20
N LYS A 304 -30.94 -4.25 14.86
CA LYS A 304 -30.34 -2.94 14.61
C LYS A 304 -29.50 -2.45 15.77
N LEU A 305 -28.92 -1.27 15.60
CA LEU A 305 -28.08 -0.63 16.61
C LEU A 305 -28.73 -0.53 18.01
N PRO A 306 -30.03 -0.22 18.18
CA PRO A 306 -30.68 -0.26 19.51
C PRO A 306 -30.52 -1.63 20.19
N THR A 307 -30.79 -2.72 19.47
CA THR A 307 -30.65 -4.09 20.01
C THR A 307 -29.20 -4.40 20.41
N LEU A 308 -28.21 -3.88 19.68
CA LEU A 308 -26.81 -4.02 20.06
C LEU A 308 -26.50 -3.31 21.37
N LEU A 309 -27.01 -2.08 21.53
CA LEU A 309 -26.85 -1.28 22.76
C LEU A 309 -27.57 -1.94 23.95
N ASP A 310 -28.75 -2.52 23.73
CA ASP A 310 -29.47 -3.28 24.77
C ASP A 310 -28.66 -4.50 25.22
N LYS A 311 -28.07 -5.26 24.26
CA LYS A 311 -27.20 -6.41 24.58
C LYS A 311 -25.95 -5.97 25.35
N PHE A 312 -25.36 -4.84 25.01
CA PHE A 312 -24.24 -4.26 25.74
C PHE A 312 -24.65 -3.90 27.18
N MET A 313 -25.73 -3.16 27.37
CA MET A 313 -26.21 -2.74 28.67
C MET A 313 -26.63 -3.93 29.54
N ALA A 314 -27.26 -4.94 28.95
CA ALA A 314 -27.63 -6.16 29.66
C ALA A 314 -26.38 -6.93 30.15
N TYR A 315 -25.36 -7.04 29.31
CA TYR A 315 -24.10 -7.71 29.67
C TYR A 315 -23.38 -6.98 30.82
N TYR A 316 -23.34 -5.64 30.79
CA TYR A 316 -22.71 -4.79 31.79
C TYR A 316 -23.71 -4.23 32.83
N ALA A 317 -24.87 -4.90 33.05
CA ALA A 317 -25.88 -4.45 33.99
C ALA A 317 -25.35 -4.26 35.41
N TYR A 318 -24.44 -5.15 35.83
CA TYR A 318 -23.84 -5.14 37.18
C TYR A 318 -22.50 -4.37 37.24
N HIS A 319 -22.08 -3.72 36.16
CA HIS A 319 -20.91 -2.84 36.15
C HIS A 319 -21.24 -1.57 36.96
N ARG A 320 -20.44 -1.27 37.98
CA ARG A 320 -20.73 -0.16 38.92
C ARG A 320 -20.49 1.22 38.33
N CYS A 321 -19.36 1.34 37.60
CA CYS A 321 -19.01 2.56 36.87
C CYS A 321 -19.83 2.65 35.58
N LYS A 322 -20.93 3.41 35.59
CA LYS A 322 -21.77 3.63 34.42
C LYS A 322 -21.21 4.72 33.51
N GLU A 323 -19.93 4.66 33.22
CA GLU A 323 -19.22 5.58 32.34
C GLU A 323 -18.53 4.81 31.18
N VAL A 324 -18.64 5.36 29.97
CA VAL A 324 -17.96 4.84 28.78
C VAL A 324 -17.16 5.93 28.09
N ASN A 325 -15.94 5.59 27.65
CA ASN A 325 -15.17 6.38 26.68
C ASN A 325 -15.53 5.87 25.28
N PHE A 326 -16.31 6.64 24.54
CA PHE A 326 -16.76 6.28 23.20
C PHE A 326 -15.81 6.83 22.15
N TYR A 327 -15.04 5.95 21.52
CA TYR A 327 -14.10 6.28 20.45
C TYR A 327 -14.77 6.17 19.09
N TYR A 328 -14.77 7.26 18.31
CA TYR A 328 -15.33 7.28 16.95
C TYR A 328 -14.55 8.20 16.02
N ASP A 329 -14.68 7.96 14.73
CA ASP A 329 -14.05 8.75 13.68
C ASP A 329 -15.08 9.49 12.80
N SER A 330 -14.60 10.18 11.77
CA SER A 330 -15.46 10.99 10.89
C SER A 330 -16.54 10.19 10.14
N THR A 331 -16.46 8.85 10.08
CA THR A 331 -17.49 8.02 9.43
C THR A 331 -18.78 7.96 10.24
N PHE A 332 -18.73 8.27 11.54
CA PHE A 332 -19.88 8.32 12.43
C PHE A 332 -20.53 9.70 12.52
N VAL A 333 -19.94 10.72 11.89
CA VAL A 333 -20.41 12.11 11.91
C VAL A 333 -21.06 12.46 10.57
N GLY A 334 -22.26 13.06 10.61
CA GLY A 334 -22.94 13.56 9.40
C GLY A 334 -23.60 12.49 8.53
N ASN A 335 -23.44 11.21 8.84
CA ASN A 335 -24.15 10.12 8.19
C ASN A 335 -25.45 9.83 8.93
N ASN A 336 -26.57 10.16 8.32
CA ASN A 336 -27.88 9.92 8.92
C ASN A 336 -28.11 8.42 9.12
N TYR A 337 -28.40 8.02 10.34
CA TYR A 337 -28.95 6.70 10.62
C TYR A 337 -30.33 6.59 9.95
N ALA A 338 -30.52 5.59 9.11
CA ALA A 338 -31.56 5.48 8.08
C ALA A 338 -33.04 5.64 8.53
N LEU A 339 -33.31 5.86 9.80
CA LEU A 339 -34.64 6.05 10.36
C LEU A 339 -34.75 7.21 11.37
N MET A 340 -33.67 7.92 11.64
CA MET A 340 -33.61 9.04 12.57
C MET A 340 -32.80 10.16 11.95
N ASN A 341 -33.16 11.42 12.23
CA ASN A 341 -32.43 12.60 11.72
C ASN A 341 -31.06 12.81 12.35
N ASP A 342 -30.63 11.89 13.23
CA ASP A 342 -29.37 11.95 13.94
C ASP A 342 -28.28 11.14 13.23
N ASP A 343 -27.03 11.54 13.35
CA ASP A 343 -25.91 10.73 12.95
C ASP A 343 -25.63 9.60 13.96
N PHE A 344 -24.75 8.67 13.58
CA PHE A 344 -24.51 7.48 14.40
C PHE A 344 -23.98 7.79 15.80
N HIS A 345 -23.04 8.75 15.93
CA HIS A 345 -22.47 9.05 17.24
C HIS A 345 -23.51 9.69 18.18
N THR A 346 -24.29 10.65 17.67
CA THR A 346 -25.35 11.32 18.44
C THR A 346 -26.40 10.31 18.90
N PHE A 347 -26.81 9.40 18.03
CA PHE A 347 -27.75 8.35 18.38
C PHE A 347 -27.23 7.46 19.51
N ILE A 348 -25.97 6.97 19.41
CA ILE A 348 -25.37 6.10 20.43
C ILE A 348 -25.26 6.84 21.77
N THR A 349 -24.76 8.08 21.75
CA THR A 349 -24.59 8.90 22.95
C THR A 349 -25.93 9.14 23.64
N ASN A 350 -26.96 9.57 22.91
CA ASN A 350 -28.28 9.82 23.45
C ASN A 350 -28.90 8.53 24.04
N TYR A 351 -28.83 7.43 23.27
CA TYR A 351 -29.39 6.16 23.69
C TYR A 351 -28.78 5.65 25.00
N LEU A 352 -27.45 5.67 25.12
CA LEU A 352 -26.77 5.26 26.34
C LEU A 352 -27.06 6.21 27.51
N THR A 353 -27.11 7.52 27.26
CA THR A 353 -27.41 8.54 28.31
C THR A 353 -28.82 8.39 28.82
N ASP A 354 -29.80 8.17 27.97
CA ASP A 354 -31.20 7.95 28.34
C ASP A 354 -31.38 6.69 29.22
N HIS A 355 -30.44 5.74 29.12
CA HIS A 355 -30.41 4.51 29.92
C HIS A 355 -29.43 4.58 31.12
N GLY A 356 -28.99 5.76 31.49
CA GLY A 356 -28.23 6.01 32.72
C GLY A 356 -26.73 5.79 32.62
N TRP A 357 -26.16 5.77 31.39
CA TRP A 357 -24.72 5.76 31.17
C TRP A 357 -24.23 7.19 30.94
N TYR A 358 -23.05 7.50 31.48
CA TYR A 358 -22.32 8.71 31.12
C TYR A 358 -21.40 8.41 29.93
N VAL A 359 -21.52 9.19 28.86
CA VAL A 359 -20.73 8.98 27.63
C VAL A 359 -19.70 10.09 27.48
N ASN A 360 -18.44 9.73 27.59
CA ASN A 360 -17.32 10.61 27.27
C ASN A 360 -16.94 10.38 25.81
N GLU A 361 -17.28 11.33 24.94
CA GLU A 361 -17.03 11.26 23.50
C GLU A 361 -15.56 11.55 23.17
N VAL A 362 -14.90 10.64 22.46
CA VAL A 362 -13.50 10.77 22.01
C VAL A 362 -13.45 10.72 20.48
N TYR A 363 -13.49 11.90 19.87
CA TYR A 363 -13.40 12.03 18.41
C TYR A 363 -11.97 11.87 17.93
N LEU A 364 -11.73 10.91 17.02
CA LEU A 364 -10.41 10.56 16.51
C LEU A 364 -10.03 11.25 15.18
N GLY A 365 -10.95 12.03 14.59
CA GLY A 365 -10.74 12.66 13.29
C GLY A 365 -10.99 11.71 12.12
N ASN A 366 -10.17 11.78 11.08
CA ASN A 366 -10.31 10.89 9.94
C ASN A 366 -9.87 9.46 10.28
N PRO A 367 -10.54 8.44 9.70
CA PRO A 367 -10.18 7.06 9.97
C PRO A 367 -8.73 6.78 9.55
N MET A 368 -8.01 6.10 10.42
CA MET A 368 -6.64 5.63 10.13
C MET A 368 -6.66 4.65 8.96
N GLY A 369 -5.69 4.76 8.05
CA GLY A 369 -5.55 3.83 6.93
C GLY A 369 -5.35 2.38 7.37
N HIS A 370 -5.83 1.41 6.57
CA HIS A 370 -5.74 -0.02 6.92
C HIS A 370 -4.30 -0.49 7.23
N ILE A 371 -3.32 0.01 6.49
CA ILE A 371 -1.91 -0.33 6.69
C ILE A 371 -1.40 0.22 8.03
N GLU A 372 -1.77 1.44 8.37
CA GLU A 372 -1.39 2.06 9.64
C GLU A 372 -2.02 1.33 10.83
N LYS A 373 -3.30 0.94 10.73
CA LYS A 373 -3.99 0.10 11.73
C LYS A 373 -3.26 -1.23 11.93
N MET A 374 -2.95 -1.92 10.83
CA MET A 374 -2.22 -3.18 10.85
C MET A 374 -0.90 -3.06 11.60
N LEU A 375 -0.15 -2.01 11.33
CA LEU A 375 1.16 -1.79 11.93
C LEU A 375 1.07 -1.42 13.41
N LEU A 376 0.14 -0.54 13.75
CA LEU A 376 -0.11 -0.16 15.13
C LEU A 376 -0.45 -1.39 15.98
N ILE A 377 -1.41 -2.20 15.53
CA ILE A 377 -1.86 -3.39 16.25
C ILE A 377 -0.74 -4.43 16.34
N ASN A 378 -0.02 -4.69 15.25
CA ASN A 378 1.11 -5.62 15.29
C ASN A 378 2.25 -5.15 16.21
N ARG A 379 2.46 -3.85 16.33
CA ARG A 379 3.40 -3.26 17.27
C ARG A 379 2.92 -3.44 18.71
N MET A 380 1.64 -3.22 18.98
CA MET A 380 1.03 -3.45 20.30
C MET A 380 1.18 -4.92 20.74
N PHE A 381 0.98 -5.89 19.83
CA PHE A 381 1.19 -7.32 20.13
C PHE A 381 2.64 -7.66 20.49
N LEU A 382 3.60 -6.85 20.09
CA LEU A 382 5.01 -7.02 20.49
C LEU A 382 5.35 -6.34 21.82
N GLY A 383 4.41 -5.61 22.43
CA GLY A 383 4.64 -4.87 23.66
C GLY A 383 5.62 -3.68 23.49
N LYS A 384 5.60 -3.04 22.32
CA LYS A 384 6.53 -1.95 21.99
C LYS A 384 5.78 -0.64 21.66
#